data_3a61833d0fd5ac284115ca95d3f2bfff
#
_entry.id   3a61833d0fd5ac284115ca95d3f2bfff
#
_cell.length_a   1.000
_cell.length_b   1.000
_cell.length_c   1.000
_cell.angle_alpha   90.00
_cell.angle_beta   90.00
_cell.angle_gamma   90.00
#
_symmetry.space_group_name_H-M   'P 1'
#
loop_
_entity.id
_entity.type
_entity.pdbx_description
1 polymer ?
#
loop_
_entity_poly.entity_id
_entity_poly.type
_entity_poly.pdbx_seq_one_letter_code
_entity_poly.pdbx_strand_id
1 'polypeptide(L)'
;MGCRWVYLAQAYQGIMFLDVLPILRTPIVFETLITHFVHHITSHTATRSPSRKIDVVVGLDARGFLLGPIVALRLGAAFVPVRKQGKLPGECVVASYEKEYGTASVQRV
;
A
#
# COMPACT_ATOMS: atom_id res chain seq x y z
N MET A 1 27.48 13.34 4.35
CA MET A 1 27.00 12.22 5.17
C MET A 1 26.46 11.13 4.27
N GLY A 2 27.15 10.01 4.18
CA GLY A 2 26.66 8.87 3.44
C GLY A 2 25.57 8.16 4.23
N CYS A 3 24.32 8.21 3.79
CA CYS A 3 23.29 7.30 4.28
C CYS A 3 23.63 5.89 3.82
N ARG A 4 24.18 5.09 4.70
CA ARG A 4 24.34 3.66 4.47
C ARG A 4 22.96 3.02 4.58
N TRP A 5 22.41 2.66 3.44
CA TRP A 5 21.23 1.82 3.38
C TRP A 5 21.63 0.40 3.77
N VAL A 6 21.36 0.05 5.01
CA VAL A 6 21.47 -1.35 5.43
C VAL A 6 20.13 -1.99 5.11
N TYR A 7 20.06 -2.65 3.99
CA TYR A 7 18.97 -3.57 3.72
C TYR A 7 19.20 -4.80 4.60
N LEU A 8 18.54 -4.83 5.73
CA LEU A 8 18.49 -6.05 6.53
C LEU A 8 17.60 -7.06 5.80
N ALA A 9 18.22 -7.89 4.99
CA ALA A 9 17.58 -9.09 4.51
C ALA A 9 17.46 -10.05 5.70
N GLN A 10 16.33 -10.08 6.36
CA GLN A 10 16.03 -11.11 7.34
C GLN A 10 15.44 -12.32 6.63
N ALA A 11 16.14 -13.43 6.73
CA ALA A 11 15.58 -14.71 6.34
C ALA A 11 14.58 -15.14 7.43
N TYR A 12 13.29 -15.02 7.14
CA TYR A 12 12.23 -15.58 7.97
C TYR A 12 11.73 -16.87 7.31
N GLN A 13 11.88 -18.00 8.00
CA GLN A 13 11.50 -19.32 7.50
C GLN A 13 12.10 -19.69 6.13
N GLY A 14 13.34 -19.28 5.86
CA GLY A 14 14.01 -19.54 4.59
C GLY A 14 13.62 -18.59 3.44
N ILE A 15 12.74 -17.62 3.66
CA ILE A 15 12.34 -16.61 2.69
C ILE A 15 13.13 -15.34 2.94
N MET A 16 13.76 -14.80 1.87
CA MET A 16 14.46 -13.53 1.96
C MET A 16 13.46 -12.38 2.06
N PHE A 17 13.49 -11.66 3.18
CA PHE A 17 12.62 -10.52 3.42
C PHE A 17 13.40 -9.21 3.26
N LEU A 18 12.91 -8.30 2.42
CA LEU A 18 13.48 -6.98 2.24
C LEU A 18 12.62 -5.94 2.99
N ASP A 19 13.26 -5.20 3.89
CA ASP A 19 12.62 -4.09 4.59
C ASP A 19 12.53 -2.88 3.66
N VAL A 20 11.32 -2.41 3.40
CA VAL A 20 11.06 -1.26 2.52
C VAL A 20 10.99 0.06 3.29
N LEU A 21 10.90 0.03 4.62
CA LEU A 21 10.73 1.23 5.44
C LEU A 21 11.89 2.23 5.33
N PRO A 22 13.15 1.82 5.13
CA PRO A 22 14.24 2.76 4.90
C PRO A 22 14.04 3.70 3.71
N ILE A 23 13.27 3.30 2.71
CA ILE A 23 12.92 4.16 1.55
C ILE A 23 12.20 5.43 2.00
N LEU A 24 11.37 5.32 3.03
CA LEU A 24 10.60 6.44 3.56
C LEU A 24 11.45 7.51 4.25
N ARG A 25 12.69 7.17 4.62
CA ARG A 25 13.61 8.10 5.28
C ARG A 25 14.29 9.06 4.33
N THR A 26 14.29 8.75 3.04
CA THR A 26 14.92 9.59 2.03
C THR A 26 13.85 10.19 1.14
N PRO A 27 13.49 11.47 1.34
CA PRO A 27 12.36 12.08 0.65
C PRO A 27 12.43 11.96 -0.87
N ILE A 28 13.59 12.13 -1.46
CA ILE A 28 13.74 12.05 -2.92
C ILE A 28 13.49 10.63 -3.45
N VAL A 29 13.92 9.61 -2.72
CA VAL A 29 13.68 8.20 -3.09
C VAL A 29 12.21 7.87 -2.91
N PHE A 30 11.60 8.32 -1.82
CA PHE A 30 10.18 8.13 -1.56
C PHE A 30 9.31 8.81 -2.63
N GLU A 31 9.63 10.05 -2.96
CA GLU A 31 8.96 10.79 -4.04
C GLU A 31 9.07 10.07 -5.39
N THR A 32 10.25 9.55 -5.71
CA THR A 32 10.49 8.76 -6.92
C THR A 32 9.64 7.50 -6.95
N LEU A 33 9.53 6.81 -5.82
CA LEU A 33 8.70 5.61 -5.69
C LEU A 33 7.23 5.93 -5.93
N ILE A 34 6.71 6.98 -5.31
CA ILE A 34 5.33 7.42 -5.49
C ILE A 34 5.06 7.81 -6.94
N THR A 35 5.95 8.57 -7.55
CA THR A 35 5.84 8.98 -8.95
C THR A 35 5.83 7.77 -9.88
N HIS A 36 6.65 6.77 -9.60
CA HIS A 36 6.68 5.53 -10.37
C HIS A 36 5.34 4.76 -10.26
N PHE A 37 4.79 4.63 -9.06
CA PHE A 37 3.49 4.00 -8.87
C PHE A 37 2.37 4.73 -9.61
N VAL A 38 2.31 6.04 -9.46
CA VAL A 38 1.29 6.86 -10.12
C VAL A 38 1.39 6.74 -11.64
N HIS A 39 2.60 6.80 -12.19
CA HIS A 39 2.83 6.64 -13.62
C HIS A 39 2.40 5.26 -14.11
N HIS A 40 2.78 4.21 -13.40
CA HIS A 40 2.41 2.84 -13.75
C HIS A 40 0.89 2.62 -13.73
N ILE A 41 0.22 3.08 -12.69
CA ILE A 41 -1.24 2.98 -12.55
C ILE A 41 -1.93 3.74 -13.67
N THR A 42 -1.53 4.98 -13.92
CA THR A 42 -2.13 5.83 -14.95
C THR A 42 -1.96 5.22 -16.34
N SER A 43 -0.76 4.76 -16.67
CA SER A 43 -0.47 4.14 -17.96
C SER A 43 -1.27 2.85 -18.16
N HIS A 44 -1.37 2.01 -17.13
CA HIS A 44 -2.10 0.76 -17.20
C HIS A 44 -3.61 1.00 -17.34
N THR A 45 -4.15 1.97 -16.62
CA THR A 45 -5.56 2.35 -16.71
C THR A 45 -5.90 2.93 -18.08
N ALA A 46 -5.05 3.80 -18.60
CA ALA A 46 -5.23 4.39 -19.93
C ALA A 46 -5.24 3.33 -21.05
N THR A 47 -4.43 2.30 -20.92
CA THR A 47 -4.38 1.19 -21.89
C THR A 47 -5.67 0.37 -21.90
N ARG A 48 -6.26 0.15 -20.72
CA ARG A 48 -7.49 -0.65 -20.59
C ARG A 48 -8.76 0.13 -20.86
N SER A 49 -8.81 1.37 -20.44
CA SER A 49 -10.00 2.23 -20.57
C SER A 49 -9.59 3.70 -20.53
N PRO A 50 -9.30 4.32 -21.69
CA PRO A 50 -8.78 5.68 -21.73
C PRO A 50 -9.67 6.75 -21.06
N SER A 51 -10.97 6.50 -20.97
CA SER A 51 -11.95 7.40 -20.36
C SER A 51 -12.21 7.13 -18.88
N ARG A 52 -11.64 6.05 -18.31
CA ARG A 52 -11.87 5.68 -16.91
C ARG A 52 -10.85 6.31 -16.00
N LYS A 53 -11.36 6.96 -14.97
CA LYS A 53 -10.58 7.53 -13.87
C LYS A 53 -10.56 6.55 -12.68
N ILE A 54 -9.51 6.57 -11.91
CA ILE A 54 -9.45 5.85 -10.63
C ILE A 54 -10.26 6.65 -9.61
N ASP A 55 -11.27 6.04 -9.02
CA ASP A 55 -12.13 6.69 -8.03
C ASP A 55 -11.66 6.46 -6.61
N VAL A 56 -11.10 5.28 -6.34
CA VAL A 56 -10.73 4.86 -4.98
C VAL A 56 -9.42 4.09 -5.00
N VAL A 57 -8.58 4.38 -4.03
CA VAL A 57 -7.38 3.60 -3.70
C VAL A 57 -7.63 2.91 -2.37
N VAL A 58 -7.44 1.62 -2.32
CA VAL A 58 -7.61 0.80 -1.12
C VAL A 58 -6.23 0.45 -0.56
N GLY A 59 -6.02 0.70 0.70
CA GLY A 59 -4.76 0.39 1.38
C GLY A 59 -4.94 -0.58 2.54
N LEU A 60 -4.12 -1.61 2.56
CA LEU A 60 -4.07 -2.58 3.64
C LEU A 60 -3.13 -2.08 4.76
N ASP A 61 -3.49 -2.37 5.99
CA ASP A 61 -2.65 -2.11 7.16
C ASP A 61 -1.40 -3.02 7.12
N ALA A 62 -0.19 -2.53 7.35
CA ALA A 62 0.20 -1.13 7.65
C ALA A 62 0.86 -0.44 6.45
N ARG A 63 1.52 -1.17 5.56
CA ARG A 63 2.27 -0.61 4.41
C ARG A 63 1.39 0.13 3.42
N GLY A 64 0.19 -0.36 3.18
CA GLY A 64 -0.78 0.31 2.33
C GLY A 64 -1.20 1.69 2.85
N PHE A 65 -1.12 1.90 4.16
CA PHE A 65 -1.41 3.19 4.79
C PHE A 65 -0.28 4.21 4.60
N LEU A 66 0.94 3.73 4.37
CA LEU A 66 2.10 4.61 4.16
C LEU A 66 2.14 5.16 2.73
N LEU A 67 1.73 4.37 1.77
CA LEU A 67 1.79 4.70 0.34
C LEU A 67 0.42 5.10 -0.23
N GLY A 68 -0.63 4.42 0.20
CA GLY A 68 -1.97 4.54 -0.36
C GLY A 68 -2.54 5.96 -0.37
N PRO A 69 -2.54 6.68 0.76
CA PRO A 69 -3.07 8.04 0.81
C PRO A 69 -2.37 9.00 -0.13
N ILE A 70 -1.05 8.87 -0.26
CA ILE A 70 -0.24 9.72 -1.13
C ILE A 70 -0.55 9.44 -2.60
N VAL A 71 -0.60 8.16 -2.97
CA VAL A 71 -0.98 7.74 -4.33
C VAL A 71 -2.39 8.19 -4.66
N ALA A 72 -3.34 8.02 -3.74
CA ALA A 72 -4.71 8.48 -3.91
C ALA A 72 -4.78 9.99 -4.16
N LEU A 73 -4.07 10.76 -3.35
CA LEU A 73 -4.02 12.21 -3.49
C LEU A 73 -3.47 12.63 -4.87
N ARG A 74 -2.40 11.97 -5.32
CA ARG A 74 -1.81 12.22 -6.65
C ARG A 74 -2.76 11.87 -7.80
N LEU A 75 -3.56 10.83 -7.64
CA LEU A 75 -4.54 10.40 -8.64
C LEU A 75 -5.86 11.20 -8.58
N GLY A 76 -6.05 12.03 -7.54
CA GLY A 76 -7.32 12.68 -7.29
C GLY A 76 -8.43 11.71 -6.90
N ALA A 77 -8.06 10.62 -6.24
CA ALA A 77 -8.95 9.55 -5.78
C ALA A 77 -9.16 9.58 -4.27
N ALA A 78 -10.23 8.98 -3.80
CA ALA A 78 -10.44 8.76 -2.38
C ALA A 78 -9.54 7.62 -1.88
N PHE A 79 -9.21 7.65 -0.59
CA PHE A 79 -8.49 6.55 0.07
C PHE A 79 -9.41 5.82 1.03
N VAL A 80 -9.42 4.51 0.96
CA VAL A 80 -10.21 3.64 1.84
C VAL A 80 -9.28 2.68 2.58
N PRO A 81 -9.21 2.76 3.91
CA PRO A 81 -8.40 1.84 4.70
C PRO A 81 -9.06 0.47 4.83
N VAL A 82 -8.24 -0.57 4.87
CA VAL A 82 -8.65 -1.92 5.22
C VAL A 82 -7.80 -2.38 6.38
N ARG A 83 -8.44 -2.76 7.47
CA ARG A 83 -7.79 -3.18 8.72
C ARG A 83 -8.38 -4.48 9.26
N LYS A 84 -7.74 -5.05 10.25
CA LYS A 84 -8.28 -6.17 11.01
C LYS A 84 -9.59 -5.76 11.67
N GLN A 85 -10.52 -6.70 11.76
CA GLN A 85 -11.83 -6.46 12.38
C GLN A 85 -11.68 -5.85 13.78
N GLY A 86 -12.50 -4.85 14.08
CA GLY A 86 -12.50 -4.13 15.34
C GLY A 86 -11.52 -2.96 15.43
N LYS A 87 -10.74 -2.69 14.39
CA LYS A 87 -9.74 -1.61 14.38
C LYS A 87 -10.22 -0.31 13.73
N LEU A 88 -11.38 -0.31 13.10
CA LEU A 88 -11.98 0.87 12.49
C LEU A 88 -13.24 1.28 13.21
N PRO A 89 -13.47 2.59 13.41
CA PRO A 89 -14.72 3.10 13.99
C PRO A 89 -15.85 3.14 12.96
N GLY A 90 -17.08 3.17 13.44
CA GLY A 90 -18.26 3.34 12.61
C GLY A 90 -18.72 2.09 11.88
N GLU A 91 -19.60 2.29 10.92
CA GLU A 91 -20.09 1.21 10.08
C GLU A 91 -19.01 0.74 9.11
N CYS A 92 -18.78 -0.55 9.08
CA CYS A 92 -17.74 -1.16 8.26
C CYS A 92 -18.25 -2.39 7.53
N VAL A 93 -17.72 -2.64 6.36
CA VAL A 93 -17.93 -3.92 5.66
C VAL A 93 -16.83 -4.88 6.09
N VAL A 94 -17.22 -6.08 6.50
CA VAL A 94 -16.28 -7.10 6.97
C VAL A 94 -16.21 -8.24 5.97
N ALA A 95 -14.99 -8.67 5.67
CA ALA A 95 -14.72 -9.86 4.87
C ALA A 95 -13.79 -10.78 5.65
N SER A 96 -14.10 -12.07 5.63
CA SER A 96 -13.26 -13.10 6.25
C SER A 96 -12.53 -13.88 5.16
N TYR A 97 -11.30 -14.29 5.45
CA TYR A 97 -10.51 -15.12 4.55
C TYR A 97 -9.61 -16.06 5.35
N GLU A 98 -9.30 -17.18 4.75
CA GLU A 98 -8.41 -18.16 5.37
C GLU A 98 -6.97 -17.89 4.96
N LYS A 99 -6.07 -18.10 5.90
CA LYS A 99 -4.62 -18.08 5.69
C LYS A 99 -4.06 -19.47 6.02
N GLU A 100 -2.87 -19.75 5.54
CA GLU A 100 -2.15 -21.00 5.83
C GLU A 100 -1.99 -21.29 7.33
N TYR A 101 -2.06 -20.24 8.17
CA TYR A 101 -1.89 -20.31 9.62
C TYR A 101 -3.12 -19.87 10.42
N GLY A 102 -4.28 -19.80 9.79
CA GLY A 102 -5.53 -19.46 10.46
C GLY A 102 -6.46 -18.57 9.63
N THR A 103 -7.59 -18.22 10.22
CA THR A 103 -8.58 -17.33 9.62
C THR A 103 -8.30 -15.90 10.02
N ALA A 104 -8.40 -14.97 9.09
CA ALA A 104 -8.29 -13.55 9.36
C ALA A 104 -9.52 -12.82 8.82
N SER A 105 -9.93 -11.78 9.52
CA SER A 105 -11.01 -10.88 9.09
C SER A 105 -10.45 -9.49 8.85
N VAL A 106 -10.94 -8.84 7.83
CA VAL A 106 -10.62 -7.45 7.53
C VAL A 106 -11.89 -6.62 7.44
N GLN A 107 -11.80 -5.36 7.76
CA GLN A 107 -12.90 -4.43 7.61
C GLN A 107 -12.44 -3.17 6.87
N ARG A 108 -13.36 -2.55 6.19
CA ARG A 108 -13.17 -1.28 5.49
C ARG A 108 -14.32 -0.33 5.80
N VAL A 109 -14.02 0.91 5.74
CA VAL A 109 -15.01 1.99 5.80
C VAL A 109 -15.55 2.28 4.41
#